data_94125e959e1e6383e0d075e5b750d540
#
_entry.id   94125e959e1e6383e0d075e5b750d540
#
_cell.length_a   1.000
_cell.length_b   1.000
_cell.length_c   1.000
_cell.angle_alpha   90.00
_cell.angle_beta   90.00
_cell.angle_gamma   90.00
#
_symmetry.space_group_name_H-M   'P 1'
#
loop_
_entity.id
_entity.type
_entity.pdbx_description
1 polymer ?
#
loop_
_entity_poly.entity_id
_entity_poly.type
_entity_poly.pdbx_seq_one_letter_code
_entity_poly.pdbx_strand_id
1 'polypeptide(L)'
;MAIQEPTKTGFEKWQDDINRAAGDVNWDTWDCEIQMAVSEYNRHLSGTAGYSPLDWHLIKAMLWVETGANSSEWKIKPLQIGVSGDPGLTSFLSGNEGGDLILPPTWKGQLTMGSARTMPAHNIRAGIGYLLMRLATFEHRSVPIADSKVYDVTVKSGDSLDKIAKAHGSTTEVLKKLNPMVGVLRPGQVLKCQKASVRRVITGWRPLSATSVALRYNSMRRDPNYAKKLDFAWGLVRKGTETSCPQ
;
A
#
# COMPACT_ATOMS: atom_id res chain seq x y z
N MET A 1 -19.77 -45.72 29.23
CA MET A 1 -18.82 -44.58 29.28
C MET A 1 -19.22 -43.62 28.19
N ALA A 2 -19.67 -42.40 28.51
CA ALA A 2 -19.94 -41.37 27.53
C ALA A 2 -18.59 -40.83 27.04
N ILE A 3 -18.32 -40.96 25.74
CA ILE A 3 -17.14 -40.35 25.11
C ILE A 3 -17.37 -38.86 25.16
N GLN A 4 -16.63 -38.15 25.99
CA GLN A 4 -16.64 -36.68 26.02
C GLN A 4 -16.03 -36.19 24.71
N GLU A 5 -16.83 -35.53 23.86
CA GLU A 5 -16.31 -34.91 22.66
C GLU A 5 -15.22 -33.89 23.02
N PRO A 6 -14.09 -33.85 22.30
CA PRO A 6 -13.04 -32.90 22.58
C PRO A 6 -13.58 -31.47 22.43
N THR A 7 -13.36 -30.63 23.42
CA THR A 7 -13.78 -29.23 23.41
C THR A 7 -13.04 -28.48 22.28
N LYS A 8 -13.78 -27.89 21.32
CA LYS A 8 -13.22 -27.10 20.22
C LYS A 8 -12.34 -25.97 20.73
N THR A 9 -11.19 -25.77 20.09
CA THR A 9 -10.30 -24.62 20.32
C THR A 9 -10.97 -23.32 19.94
N GLY A 10 -10.43 -22.18 20.39
CA GLY A 10 -10.94 -20.87 20.01
C GLY A 10 -10.87 -20.62 18.50
N PHE A 11 -9.86 -21.18 17.81
CA PHE A 11 -9.75 -21.10 16.36
C PHE A 11 -10.83 -21.93 15.65
N GLU A 12 -11.09 -23.15 16.09
CA GLU A 12 -12.14 -24.01 15.50
C GLU A 12 -13.54 -23.42 15.70
N LYS A 13 -13.83 -22.83 16.86
CA LYS A 13 -15.09 -22.08 17.09
C LYS A 13 -15.22 -20.91 16.11
N TRP A 14 -14.15 -20.14 15.94
CA TRP A 14 -14.13 -19.05 14.98
C TRP A 14 -14.33 -19.53 13.53
N GLN A 15 -13.75 -20.69 13.14
CA GLN A 15 -13.99 -21.30 11.83
C GLN A 15 -15.46 -21.66 11.62
N ASP A 16 -16.13 -22.21 12.63
CA ASP A 16 -17.56 -22.52 12.56
C ASP A 16 -18.39 -21.25 12.36
N ASP A 17 -18.03 -20.14 13.03
CA ASP A 17 -18.70 -18.85 12.90
C ASP A 17 -18.53 -18.28 11.50
N ILE A 18 -17.32 -18.31 10.95
CA ILE A 18 -17.02 -17.83 9.60
C ILE A 18 -17.67 -18.69 8.53
N ASN A 19 -17.75 -20.02 8.70
CA ASN A 19 -18.46 -20.89 7.77
C ASN A 19 -19.96 -20.54 7.71
N ARG A 20 -20.57 -20.17 8.83
CA ARG A 20 -21.97 -19.69 8.86
C ARG A 20 -22.10 -18.31 8.20
N ALA A 21 -21.12 -17.46 8.37
CA ALA A 21 -21.06 -16.12 7.77
C ALA A 21 -21.03 -16.16 6.24
N ALA A 22 -20.40 -17.17 5.64
CA ALA A 22 -20.22 -17.29 4.19
C ALA A 22 -21.53 -17.34 3.37
N GLY A 23 -22.69 -17.51 4.00
CA GLY A 23 -24.01 -17.45 3.34
C GLY A 23 -24.89 -16.28 3.78
N ASP A 24 -24.38 -15.40 4.62
CA ASP A 24 -25.11 -14.26 5.17
C ASP A 24 -24.81 -12.99 4.38
N VAL A 25 -25.81 -12.43 3.68
CA VAL A 25 -25.70 -11.21 2.86
C VAL A 25 -25.17 -9.98 3.62
N ASN A 26 -25.28 -9.94 4.95
CA ASN A 26 -24.71 -8.86 5.74
C ASN A 26 -23.18 -8.81 5.65
N TRP A 27 -22.55 -9.96 5.37
CA TRP A 27 -21.09 -10.06 5.21
C TRP A 27 -20.61 -9.64 3.81
N ASP A 28 -21.54 -9.42 2.88
CA ASP A 28 -21.29 -8.92 1.52
C ASP A 28 -21.53 -7.40 1.39
N THR A 29 -21.96 -6.76 2.47
CA THR A 29 -22.35 -5.33 2.50
C THR A 29 -21.29 -4.41 1.85
N TRP A 30 -20.02 -4.73 1.97
CA TRP A 30 -18.92 -3.88 1.51
C TRP A 30 -18.30 -4.34 0.18
N ASP A 31 -18.81 -5.39 -0.46
CA ASP A 31 -18.19 -5.97 -1.65
C ASP A 31 -17.97 -4.96 -2.76
N CYS A 32 -18.99 -4.19 -3.11
CA CYS A 32 -18.87 -3.19 -4.18
C CYS A 32 -17.90 -2.05 -3.80
N GLU A 33 -17.92 -1.62 -2.56
CA GLU A 33 -16.98 -0.60 -2.06
C GLU A 33 -15.54 -1.11 -2.06
N ILE A 34 -15.32 -2.37 -1.69
CA ILE A 34 -14.01 -3.02 -1.72
C ILE A 34 -13.51 -3.14 -3.16
N GLN A 35 -14.33 -3.64 -4.08
CA GLN A 35 -13.98 -3.79 -5.50
C GLN A 35 -13.60 -2.44 -6.12
N MET A 36 -14.39 -1.40 -5.85
CA MET A 36 -14.10 -0.03 -6.31
C MET A 36 -12.76 0.47 -5.74
N ALA A 37 -12.57 0.39 -4.42
CA ALA A 37 -11.36 0.83 -3.77
C ALA A 37 -10.12 0.08 -4.27
N VAL A 38 -10.19 -1.24 -4.39
CA VAL A 38 -9.10 -2.07 -4.93
C VAL A 38 -8.77 -1.69 -6.38
N SER A 39 -9.79 -1.44 -7.21
CA SER A 39 -9.61 -1.00 -8.60
C SER A 39 -8.89 0.35 -8.68
N GLU A 40 -9.23 1.30 -7.79
CA GLU A 40 -8.56 2.62 -7.70
C GLU A 40 -7.06 2.47 -7.40
N TYR A 41 -6.70 1.66 -6.40
CA TYR A 41 -5.31 1.40 -6.04
C TYR A 41 -4.56 0.62 -7.13
N ASN A 42 -5.17 -0.41 -7.69
CA ASN A 42 -4.58 -1.21 -8.77
C ASN A 42 -4.26 -0.33 -9.99
N ARG A 43 -5.17 0.55 -10.39
CA ARG A 43 -4.97 1.50 -11.49
C ARG A 43 -3.84 2.47 -11.19
N HIS A 44 -3.82 3.04 -9.98
CA HIS A 44 -2.79 4.00 -9.57
C HIS A 44 -1.39 3.39 -9.54
N LEU A 45 -1.27 2.15 -9.07
CA LEU A 45 0.02 1.49 -8.83
C LEU A 45 0.49 0.61 -9.99
N SER A 46 -0.33 0.41 -11.03
CA SER A 46 -0.03 -0.48 -12.18
C SER A 46 1.30 -0.21 -12.86
N GLY A 47 1.75 1.05 -12.88
CA GLY A 47 3.03 1.45 -13.46
C GLY A 47 4.25 1.29 -12.54
N THR A 48 4.07 0.82 -11.30
CA THR A 48 5.20 0.65 -10.37
C THR A 48 5.89 -0.70 -10.57
N ALA A 49 7.23 -0.69 -10.51
CA ALA A 49 8.02 -1.90 -10.78
C ALA A 49 7.69 -3.05 -9.81
N GLY A 50 7.35 -4.21 -10.36
CA GLY A 50 7.05 -5.42 -9.59
C GLY A 50 5.70 -5.41 -8.89
N TYR A 51 4.80 -4.47 -9.19
CA TYR A 51 3.44 -4.48 -8.65
C TYR A 51 2.62 -5.63 -9.24
N SER A 52 1.97 -6.38 -8.36
CA SER A 52 0.94 -7.34 -8.75
C SER A 52 -0.42 -6.82 -8.26
N PRO A 53 -1.46 -6.84 -9.11
CA PRO A 53 -2.78 -6.35 -8.72
C PRO A 53 -3.28 -7.00 -7.43
N LEU A 54 -3.81 -6.17 -6.55
CA LEU A 54 -4.41 -6.61 -5.30
C LEU A 54 -5.73 -7.35 -5.60
N ASP A 55 -5.90 -8.51 -4.98
CA ASP A 55 -7.13 -9.29 -5.05
C ASP A 55 -8.16 -8.73 -4.04
N TRP A 56 -9.32 -8.30 -4.51
CA TRP A 56 -10.36 -7.77 -3.64
C TRP A 56 -10.91 -8.79 -2.63
N HIS A 57 -10.87 -10.09 -2.97
CA HIS A 57 -11.26 -11.17 -2.05
C HIS A 57 -10.36 -11.21 -0.80
N LEU A 58 -9.08 -10.85 -0.94
CA LEU A 58 -8.19 -10.72 0.22
C LEU A 58 -8.68 -9.60 1.14
N ILE A 59 -9.06 -8.45 0.59
CA ILE A 59 -9.54 -7.33 1.39
C ILE A 59 -10.86 -7.69 2.08
N LYS A 60 -11.79 -8.35 1.39
CA LYS A 60 -13.01 -8.88 2.00
C LYS A 60 -12.70 -9.83 3.15
N ALA A 61 -11.78 -10.77 2.95
CA ALA A 61 -11.33 -11.68 4.00
C ALA A 61 -10.70 -10.93 5.19
N MET A 62 -9.94 -9.87 4.95
CA MET A 62 -9.42 -9.01 6.01
C MET A 62 -10.54 -8.36 6.81
N LEU A 63 -11.57 -7.80 6.18
CA LEU A 63 -12.73 -7.24 6.88
C LEU A 63 -13.41 -8.30 7.79
N TRP A 64 -13.55 -9.52 7.27
CA TRP A 64 -14.14 -10.63 8.04
C TRP A 64 -13.32 -10.96 9.29
N VAL A 65 -11.98 -10.91 9.19
CA VAL A 65 -11.07 -11.22 10.30
C VAL A 65 -10.95 -10.04 11.28
N GLU A 66 -10.90 -8.81 10.79
CA GLU A 66 -10.71 -7.61 11.62
C GLU A 66 -11.95 -7.27 12.43
N THR A 67 -13.12 -7.36 11.80
CA THR A 67 -14.37 -6.86 12.41
C THR A 67 -15.46 -7.92 12.37
N GLY A 68 -15.82 -8.40 11.17
CA GLY A 68 -16.99 -9.24 10.94
C GLY A 68 -18.32 -8.48 11.05
N ALA A 69 -19.33 -8.91 10.29
CA ALA A 69 -20.60 -8.20 10.16
C ALA A 69 -21.43 -8.13 11.47
N ASN A 70 -21.10 -8.96 12.44
CA ASN A 70 -21.77 -8.98 13.75
C ASN A 70 -21.25 -7.90 14.72
N SER A 71 -20.17 -7.21 14.37
CA SER A 71 -19.59 -6.12 15.17
C SER A 71 -20.26 -4.80 14.87
N SER A 72 -20.47 -3.95 15.89
CA SER A 72 -20.89 -2.55 15.71
C SER A 72 -19.90 -1.74 14.87
N GLU A 73 -18.61 -2.09 14.91
CA GLU A 73 -17.55 -1.44 14.14
C GLU A 73 -17.63 -1.73 12.64
N TRP A 74 -18.35 -2.77 12.21
CA TRP A 74 -18.54 -3.13 10.81
C TRP A 74 -19.07 -1.98 9.96
N LYS A 75 -19.97 -1.17 10.54
CA LYS A 75 -20.60 -0.02 9.87
C LYS A 75 -19.78 1.27 9.96
N ILE A 76 -18.64 1.25 10.67
CA ILE A 76 -17.84 2.46 10.94
C ILE A 76 -16.39 2.26 10.49
N LYS A 77 -15.73 1.21 11.00
CA LYS A 77 -14.29 0.93 10.77
C LYS A 77 -14.07 -0.55 10.41
N PRO A 78 -14.56 -1.00 9.25
CA PRO A 78 -14.50 -2.43 8.88
C PRO A 78 -13.08 -3.01 8.82
N LEU A 79 -12.05 -2.23 8.51
CA LEU A 79 -10.63 -2.65 8.53
C LEU A 79 -9.88 -2.27 9.81
N GLN A 80 -10.57 -1.74 10.83
CA GLN A 80 -10.01 -1.42 12.16
C GLN A 80 -8.77 -0.50 12.14
N ILE A 81 -8.51 0.21 11.04
CA ILE A 81 -7.45 1.22 10.99
C ILE A 81 -7.91 2.52 11.66
N GLY A 82 -7.00 3.17 12.40
CA GLY A 82 -7.29 4.42 13.10
C GLY A 82 -8.03 4.26 14.42
N VAL A 83 -8.06 3.05 14.99
CA VAL A 83 -8.49 2.86 16.38
C VAL A 83 -7.55 3.58 17.35
N SER A 84 -8.03 3.84 18.58
CA SER A 84 -7.21 4.54 19.58
C SER A 84 -5.91 3.78 19.86
N GLY A 85 -4.79 4.49 19.87
CA GLY A 85 -3.45 3.93 20.11
C GLY A 85 -2.81 3.23 18.90
N ASP A 86 -3.49 3.16 17.73
CA ASP A 86 -2.89 2.62 16.51
C ASP A 86 -2.22 3.73 15.70
N PRO A 87 -0.88 3.67 15.46
CA PRO A 87 -0.17 4.66 14.66
C PRO A 87 -0.34 4.47 13.16
N GLY A 88 -0.93 3.36 12.71
CA GLY A 88 -0.97 2.96 11.30
C GLY A 88 -1.60 4.00 10.38
N LEU A 89 -2.75 4.55 10.78
CA LEU A 89 -3.43 5.58 10.01
C LEU A 89 -2.59 6.87 9.92
N THR A 90 -1.97 7.29 11.03
CA THR A 90 -1.08 8.46 11.04
C THR A 90 0.14 8.24 10.16
N SER A 91 0.78 7.07 10.25
CA SER A 91 1.91 6.69 9.43
C SER A 91 1.57 6.73 7.92
N PHE A 92 0.42 6.20 7.53
CA PHE A 92 -0.04 6.22 6.15
C PHE A 92 -0.33 7.65 5.64
N LEU A 93 -1.15 8.41 6.37
CA LEU A 93 -1.62 9.72 5.91
C LEU A 93 -0.56 10.83 6.00
N SER A 94 0.47 10.69 6.86
CA SER A 94 1.57 11.66 6.93
C SER A 94 2.46 11.68 5.69
N GLY A 95 2.47 10.60 4.90
CA GLY A 95 3.39 10.41 3.78
C GLY A 95 4.84 10.12 4.18
N ASN A 96 5.20 10.23 5.47
CA ASN A 96 6.59 10.09 5.93
C ASN A 96 7.18 8.69 5.66
N GLU A 97 6.33 7.68 5.54
CA GLU A 97 6.72 6.31 5.23
C GLU A 97 6.39 5.90 3.78
N GLY A 98 5.99 6.85 2.93
CA GLY A 98 5.67 6.60 1.52
C GLY A 98 4.19 6.45 1.21
N GLY A 99 3.31 6.72 2.18
CA GLY A 99 1.86 6.68 1.97
C GLY A 99 1.38 7.64 0.87
N ASP A 100 2.07 8.76 0.68
CA ASP A 100 1.82 9.75 -0.38
C ASP A 100 2.04 9.20 -1.81
N LEU A 101 2.89 8.19 -1.95
CA LEU A 101 3.13 7.47 -3.21
C LEU A 101 2.10 6.36 -3.45
N ILE A 102 1.52 5.85 -2.39
CA ILE A 102 0.53 4.77 -2.41
C ILE A 102 -0.88 5.30 -2.63
N LEU A 103 -1.24 6.39 -1.95
CA LEU A 103 -2.59 6.96 -2.00
C LEU A 103 -2.92 7.48 -3.40
N PRO A 104 -4.00 7.00 -4.05
CA PRO A 104 -4.43 7.53 -5.34
C PRO A 104 -4.65 9.05 -5.29
N PRO A 105 -4.22 9.80 -6.32
CA PRO A 105 -4.30 11.27 -6.32
C PRO A 105 -5.71 11.82 -6.07
N THR A 106 -6.74 11.11 -6.53
CA THR A 106 -8.16 11.46 -6.32
C THR A 106 -8.56 11.51 -4.85
N TRP A 107 -7.84 10.79 -3.98
CA TRP A 107 -8.11 10.72 -2.55
C TRP A 107 -7.25 11.68 -1.72
N LYS A 108 -6.29 12.36 -2.34
CA LYS A 108 -5.49 13.39 -1.65
C LYS A 108 -6.40 14.53 -1.19
N GLY A 109 -6.36 14.82 0.11
CA GLY A 109 -7.22 15.82 0.74
C GLY A 109 -8.64 15.35 1.10
N GLN A 110 -9.14 14.26 0.50
CA GLN A 110 -10.46 13.69 0.86
C GLN A 110 -10.32 12.65 1.97
N LEU A 111 -9.32 11.77 1.88
CA LEU A 111 -9.03 10.79 2.92
C LEU A 111 -8.25 11.45 4.06
N THR A 112 -8.93 11.63 5.19
CA THR A 112 -8.40 12.31 6.38
C THR A 112 -8.44 11.39 7.60
N MET A 113 -7.76 11.79 8.68
CA MET A 113 -7.83 11.09 9.98
C MET A 113 -9.26 10.98 10.48
N GLY A 114 -10.05 12.04 10.32
CA GLY A 114 -11.47 12.09 10.75
C GLY A 114 -12.33 11.17 9.90
N SER A 115 -12.27 11.30 8.57
CA SER A 115 -13.12 10.53 7.67
C SER A 115 -12.81 9.03 7.72
N ALA A 116 -11.53 8.63 7.83
CA ALA A 116 -11.14 7.23 7.96
C ALA A 116 -11.62 6.57 9.27
N ARG A 117 -11.92 7.36 10.30
CA ARG A 117 -12.43 6.88 11.60
C ARG A 117 -13.95 6.79 11.67
N THR A 118 -14.67 7.48 10.78
CA THR A 118 -16.12 7.65 10.88
C THR A 118 -16.90 7.19 9.66
N MET A 119 -16.22 7.04 8.51
CA MET A 119 -16.83 6.66 7.24
C MET A 119 -16.27 5.31 6.75
N PRO A 120 -17.08 4.25 6.63
CA PRO A 120 -16.59 2.92 6.28
C PRO A 120 -15.87 2.87 4.92
N ALA A 121 -16.37 3.57 3.91
CA ALA A 121 -15.72 3.66 2.59
C ALA A 121 -14.30 4.25 2.67
N HIS A 122 -14.11 5.27 3.52
CA HIS A 122 -12.79 5.87 3.77
C HIS A 122 -11.91 4.98 4.63
N ASN A 123 -12.49 4.23 5.60
CA ASN A 123 -11.76 3.27 6.41
C ASN A 123 -11.19 2.12 5.55
N ILE A 124 -12.00 1.60 4.62
CA ILE A 124 -11.58 0.57 3.66
C ILE A 124 -10.39 1.08 2.83
N ARG A 125 -10.47 2.28 2.25
CA ARG A 125 -9.36 2.86 1.48
C ARG A 125 -8.11 3.09 2.32
N ALA A 126 -8.29 3.60 3.52
CA ALA A 126 -7.16 3.81 4.44
C ALA A 126 -6.47 2.49 4.81
N GLY A 127 -7.24 1.43 5.06
CA GLY A 127 -6.71 0.11 5.37
C GLY A 127 -5.98 -0.52 4.19
N ILE A 128 -6.56 -0.44 2.99
CA ILE A 128 -5.89 -0.90 1.75
C ILE A 128 -4.58 -0.13 1.53
N GLY A 129 -4.63 1.19 1.63
CA GLY A 129 -3.45 2.03 1.45
C GLY A 129 -2.35 1.75 2.46
N TYR A 130 -2.71 1.57 3.73
CA TYR A 130 -1.77 1.18 4.77
C TYR A 130 -1.15 -0.18 4.49
N LEU A 131 -1.94 -1.19 4.13
CA LEU A 131 -1.44 -2.51 3.74
C LEU A 131 -0.42 -2.40 2.60
N LEU A 132 -0.78 -1.71 1.53
CA LEU A 132 0.08 -1.54 0.35
C LEU A 132 1.37 -0.78 0.70
N MET A 133 1.29 0.27 1.53
CA MET A 133 2.47 0.97 2.04
C MET A 133 3.40 0.03 2.81
N ARG A 134 2.86 -0.88 3.63
CA ARG A 134 3.65 -1.85 4.41
C ARG A 134 4.25 -2.97 3.55
N LEU A 135 3.68 -3.24 2.38
CA LEU A 135 4.18 -4.22 1.41
C LEU A 135 5.20 -3.61 0.43
N ALA A 136 5.10 -2.33 0.13
CA ALA A 136 6.04 -1.64 -0.74
C ALA A 136 7.44 -1.56 -0.13
N THR A 137 8.45 -1.51 -1.00
CA THR A 137 9.82 -1.13 -0.63
C THR A 137 10.14 0.20 -1.26
N PHE A 138 10.82 1.06 -0.50
CA PHE A 138 11.12 2.43 -0.92
C PHE A 138 12.60 2.71 -0.86
N GLU A 139 13.09 3.51 -1.81
CA GLU A 139 14.44 4.07 -1.82
C GLU A 139 14.39 5.55 -2.19
N HIS A 140 15.44 6.28 -1.79
CA HIS A 140 15.67 7.62 -2.31
C HIS A 140 16.52 7.53 -3.56
N ARG A 141 16.01 8.00 -4.68
CA ARG A 141 16.69 8.01 -5.98
C ARG A 141 16.68 9.39 -6.61
N SER A 142 17.73 9.66 -7.35
CA SER A 142 17.79 10.83 -8.23
C SER A 142 16.84 10.65 -9.41
N VAL A 143 15.82 11.48 -9.49
CA VAL A 143 14.78 11.40 -10.53
C VAL A 143 14.72 12.73 -11.26
N PRO A 144 14.76 12.73 -12.61
CA PRO A 144 14.50 13.93 -13.39
C PRO A 144 13.17 14.58 -12.98
N ILE A 145 13.14 15.91 -12.99
CA ILE A 145 11.88 16.64 -12.79
C ILE A 145 11.02 16.43 -14.04
N ALA A 146 9.74 16.12 -13.86
CA ALA A 146 8.79 15.96 -14.95
C ALA A 146 8.84 17.21 -15.85
N ASP A 147 8.74 16.99 -17.17
CA ASP A 147 8.77 18.02 -18.22
C ASP A 147 10.07 18.83 -18.31
N SER A 148 11.11 18.51 -17.52
CA SER A 148 12.42 19.14 -17.67
C SER A 148 13.14 18.60 -18.90
N LYS A 149 13.56 19.52 -19.78
CA LYS A 149 14.34 19.17 -20.98
C LYS A 149 15.80 18.94 -20.64
N VAL A 150 16.46 18.11 -21.43
CA VAL A 150 17.93 18.00 -21.44
C VAL A 150 18.51 19.18 -22.19
N TYR A 151 19.55 19.81 -21.64
CA TYR A 151 20.24 20.94 -22.22
C TYR A 151 21.76 20.82 -22.02
N ASP A 152 22.52 21.60 -22.74
CA ASP A 152 23.97 21.60 -22.72
C ASP A 152 24.50 22.57 -21.68
N VAL A 153 25.55 22.14 -20.95
CA VAL A 153 26.29 22.95 -20.00
C VAL A 153 27.76 22.85 -20.28
N THR A 154 28.43 24.01 -20.42
CA THR A 154 29.88 24.06 -20.63
C THR A 154 30.61 24.07 -19.29
N VAL A 155 31.54 23.13 -19.14
CA VAL A 155 32.42 23.03 -17.96
C VAL A 155 33.37 24.22 -17.91
N LYS A 156 33.45 24.86 -16.74
CA LYS A 156 34.36 25.97 -16.46
C LYS A 156 35.56 25.49 -15.65
N SER A 157 36.61 26.30 -15.62
CA SER A 157 37.77 26.02 -14.74
C SER A 157 37.33 25.93 -13.27
N GLY A 158 37.77 24.88 -12.60
CA GLY A 158 37.43 24.62 -11.19
C GLY A 158 36.03 23.99 -10.96
N ASP A 159 35.31 23.62 -12.03
CA ASP A 159 34.05 22.88 -11.92
C ASP A 159 34.28 21.43 -11.48
N SER A 160 33.26 20.90 -10.81
CA SER A 160 33.08 19.48 -10.51
C SER A 160 31.65 19.09 -10.86
N LEU A 161 31.37 17.79 -11.02
CA LEU A 161 30.01 17.32 -11.26
C LEU A 161 29.03 17.77 -10.17
N ASP A 162 29.49 17.83 -8.90
CA ASP A 162 28.66 18.30 -7.79
C ASP A 162 28.36 19.81 -7.90
N LYS A 163 29.34 20.64 -8.24
CA LYS A 163 29.15 22.08 -8.44
C LYS A 163 28.19 22.35 -9.60
N ILE A 164 28.39 21.64 -10.74
CA ILE A 164 27.51 21.76 -11.90
C ILE A 164 26.09 21.30 -11.57
N ALA A 165 25.94 20.14 -10.88
CA ALA A 165 24.64 19.63 -10.46
C ALA A 165 23.88 20.66 -9.61
N LYS A 166 24.53 21.21 -8.56
CA LYS A 166 23.93 22.23 -7.69
C LYS A 166 23.55 23.49 -8.44
N ALA A 167 24.46 24.01 -9.27
CA ALA A 167 24.21 25.24 -10.04
C ALA A 167 23.05 25.12 -11.02
N HIS A 168 22.79 23.92 -11.52
CA HIS A 168 21.77 23.65 -12.54
C HIS A 168 20.52 22.95 -11.99
N GLY A 169 20.39 22.79 -10.66
CA GLY A 169 19.23 22.14 -10.03
C GLY A 169 19.08 20.67 -10.46
N SER A 170 20.21 19.98 -10.60
CA SER A 170 20.32 18.57 -10.96
C SER A 170 20.94 17.75 -9.83
N THR A 171 21.26 16.49 -10.12
CA THR A 171 22.04 15.60 -9.24
C THR A 171 23.26 15.06 -9.98
N THR A 172 24.32 14.75 -9.25
CA THR A 172 25.52 14.14 -9.83
C THR A 172 25.22 12.81 -10.52
N GLU A 173 24.25 12.07 -10.01
CA GLU A 173 23.82 10.78 -10.54
C GLU A 173 23.16 10.97 -11.94
N VAL A 174 22.26 11.94 -12.08
CA VAL A 174 21.62 12.23 -13.36
C VAL A 174 22.64 12.78 -14.37
N LEU A 175 23.55 13.65 -13.93
CA LEU A 175 24.65 14.11 -14.80
C LEU A 175 25.51 12.95 -15.28
N LYS A 176 25.94 12.03 -14.43
CA LYS A 176 26.72 10.83 -14.81
C LYS A 176 25.94 9.94 -15.79
N LYS A 177 24.64 9.73 -15.53
CA LYS A 177 23.77 8.92 -16.42
C LYS A 177 23.65 9.52 -17.83
N LEU A 178 23.54 10.85 -17.91
CA LEU A 178 23.45 11.55 -19.20
C LEU A 178 24.79 11.64 -19.92
N ASN A 179 25.91 11.48 -19.20
CA ASN A 179 27.27 11.61 -19.73
C ASN A 179 28.14 10.40 -19.31
N PRO A 180 27.81 9.17 -19.74
CA PRO A 180 28.45 7.96 -19.23
C PRO A 180 29.93 7.85 -19.52
N MET A 181 30.44 8.58 -20.53
CA MET A 181 31.85 8.57 -20.94
C MET A 181 32.70 9.65 -20.23
N VAL A 182 32.09 10.42 -19.32
CA VAL A 182 32.81 11.51 -18.63
C VAL A 182 33.65 10.96 -17.48
N GLY A 183 34.96 11.08 -17.63
CA GLY A 183 35.94 10.85 -16.54
C GLY A 183 36.35 12.18 -15.88
N VAL A 184 37.56 12.65 -16.17
CA VAL A 184 38.05 13.95 -15.68
C VAL A 184 37.43 15.08 -16.48
N LEU A 185 36.83 16.06 -15.78
CA LEU A 185 36.25 17.24 -16.42
C LEU A 185 37.35 18.16 -16.96
N ARG A 186 37.14 18.72 -18.17
CA ARG A 186 38.04 19.68 -18.77
C ARG A 186 37.28 20.98 -19.09
N PRO A 187 37.87 22.16 -18.80
CA PRO A 187 37.29 23.42 -19.23
C PRO A 187 36.97 23.43 -20.72
N GLY A 188 35.78 23.95 -21.08
CA GLY A 188 35.26 23.92 -22.43
C GLY A 188 34.52 22.65 -22.85
N GLN A 189 34.59 21.57 -22.04
CA GLN A 189 33.81 20.35 -22.30
C GLN A 189 32.32 20.64 -22.15
N VAL A 190 31.49 20.06 -23.01
CA VAL A 190 30.04 20.17 -22.96
C VAL A 190 29.45 18.92 -22.30
N LEU A 191 28.59 19.11 -21.33
CA LEU A 191 27.83 18.07 -20.66
C LEU A 191 26.34 18.22 -20.90
N LYS A 192 25.63 17.09 -21.05
CA LYS A 192 24.18 17.05 -20.99
C LYS A 192 23.70 17.19 -19.56
N CYS A 193 22.77 18.07 -19.31
CA CYS A 193 22.20 18.32 -17.98
C CYS A 193 20.67 18.28 -18.06
N GLN A 194 20.05 17.82 -17.00
CA GLN A 194 18.60 17.84 -16.82
C GLN A 194 18.29 18.12 -15.35
N LYS A 195 17.30 18.95 -15.08
CA LYS A 195 16.86 19.20 -13.70
C LYS A 195 16.39 17.90 -13.05
N ALA A 196 16.83 17.66 -11.83
CA ALA A 196 16.55 16.44 -11.07
C ALA A 196 16.53 16.71 -9.58
N SER A 197 15.85 15.85 -8.83
CA SER A 197 15.85 15.91 -7.36
C SER A 197 15.90 14.49 -6.78
N VAL A 198 16.44 14.36 -5.57
CA VAL A 198 16.35 13.11 -4.83
C VAL A 198 14.95 12.98 -4.27
N ARG A 199 14.26 11.91 -4.64
CA ARG A 199 12.89 11.63 -4.20
C ARG A 199 12.78 10.19 -3.72
N ARG A 200 11.84 9.94 -2.80
CA ARG A 200 11.42 8.58 -2.49
C ARG A 200 10.69 8.01 -3.70
N VAL A 201 10.98 6.77 -4.02
CA VAL A 201 10.32 6.00 -5.10
C VAL A 201 10.02 4.59 -4.61
N ILE A 202 8.98 3.97 -5.15
CA ILE A 202 8.71 2.55 -4.93
C ILE A 202 9.69 1.76 -5.79
N THR A 203 10.43 0.83 -5.18
CA THR A 203 11.45 0.00 -5.86
C THR A 203 11.09 -1.46 -5.96
N GLY A 204 10.02 -1.87 -5.29
CA GLY A 204 9.53 -3.24 -5.34
C GLY A 204 8.43 -3.49 -4.32
N TRP A 205 8.02 -4.74 -4.24
CA TRP A 205 6.91 -5.19 -3.41
C TRP A 205 7.25 -6.51 -2.72
N ARG A 206 6.84 -6.63 -1.46
CA ARG A 206 6.90 -7.90 -0.74
C ARG A 206 5.79 -8.82 -1.22
N PRO A 207 5.99 -10.14 -1.18
CA PRO A 207 4.96 -11.11 -1.58
C PRO A 207 3.66 -10.90 -0.79
N LEU A 208 2.53 -10.94 -1.50
CA LEU A 208 1.20 -10.86 -0.91
C LEU A 208 0.78 -12.26 -0.45
N SER A 209 0.68 -12.46 0.86
CA SER A 209 0.23 -13.70 1.51
C SER A 209 -0.42 -13.40 2.85
N ALA A 210 -1.20 -14.33 3.38
CA ALA A 210 -1.81 -14.20 4.71
C ALA A 210 -0.74 -13.94 5.80
N THR A 211 0.43 -14.58 5.70
CA THR A 211 1.56 -14.35 6.61
C THR A 211 2.12 -12.94 6.48
N SER A 212 2.33 -12.45 5.26
CA SER A 212 2.83 -11.08 5.03
C SER A 212 1.86 -10.03 5.56
N VAL A 213 0.55 -10.24 5.36
CA VAL A 213 -0.50 -9.36 5.90
C VAL A 213 -0.46 -9.39 7.43
N ALA A 214 -0.43 -10.57 8.05
CA ALA A 214 -0.36 -10.71 9.51
C ALA A 214 0.85 -9.97 10.10
N LEU A 215 2.03 -10.12 9.49
CA LEU A 215 3.26 -9.46 9.93
C LEU A 215 3.23 -7.94 9.76
N ARG A 216 2.61 -7.45 8.70
CA ARG A 216 2.75 -6.05 8.26
C ARG A 216 1.55 -5.19 8.62
N TYR A 217 0.36 -5.75 8.60
CA TYR A 217 -0.88 -5.06 8.93
C TYR A 217 -1.25 -5.22 10.41
N ASN A 218 -1.35 -6.46 10.88
CA ASN A 218 -1.80 -6.76 12.26
C ASN A 218 -0.66 -6.80 13.29
N SER A 219 0.62 -6.75 12.86
CA SER A 219 1.82 -6.84 13.71
C SER A 219 1.90 -8.08 14.61
N MET A 220 1.29 -9.21 14.25
CA MET A 220 1.31 -10.55 14.90
C MET A 220 1.09 -10.59 16.44
N ARG A 221 1.20 -9.45 17.12
CA ARG A 221 1.17 -9.37 18.59
C ARG A 221 -0.24 -9.41 19.17
N ARG A 222 -1.25 -9.08 18.35
CA ARG A 222 -2.65 -9.00 18.80
C ARG A 222 -3.36 -10.35 18.68
N ASP A 223 -3.13 -11.11 17.60
CA ASP A 223 -3.73 -12.43 17.38
C ASP A 223 -2.71 -13.37 16.72
N PRO A 224 -2.17 -14.35 17.46
CA PRO A 224 -1.21 -15.31 16.94
C PRO A 224 -1.81 -16.20 15.82
N ASN A 225 -3.14 -16.27 15.72
CA ASN A 225 -3.85 -17.02 14.69
C ASN A 225 -4.27 -16.17 13.49
N TYR A 226 -3.92 -14.89 13.45
CA TYR A 226 -4.37 -13.97 12.40
C TYR A 226 -4.09 -14.51 10.98
N ALA A 227 -2.87 -14.97 10.72
CA ALA A 227 -2.52 -15.51 9.40
C ALA A 227 -3.37 -16.74 9.03
N LYS A 228 -3.62 -17.64 9.99
CA LYS A 228 -4.47 -18.83 9.77
C LYS A 228 -5.93 -18.44 9.54
N LYS A 229 -6.43 -17.47 10.29
CA LYS A 229 -7.79 -16.94 10.10
C LYS A 229 -7.94 -16.30 8.73
N LEU A 230 -6.97 -15.46 8.34
CA LEU A 230 -7.00 -14.78 7.05
C LEU A 230 -6.93 -15.76 5.88
N ASP A 231 -6.06 -16.76 5.95
CA ASP A 231 -5.94 -17.78 4.92
C ASP A 231 -7.24 -18.58 4.76
N PHE A 232 -7.84 -18.98 5.87
CA PHE A 232 -9.12 -19.68 5.90
C PHE A 232 -10.26 -18.84 5.32
N ALA A 233 -10.42 -17.60 5.78
CA ALA A 233 -11.45 -16.68 5.29
C ALA A 233 -11.26 -16.36 3.79
N TRP A 234 -10.02 -16.13 3.36
CA TRP A 234 -9.69 -15.87 1.96
C TRP A 234 -10.05 -17.05 1.04
N GLY A 235 -9.76 -18.28 1.51
CA GLY A 235 -10.17 -19.50 0.82
C GLY A 235 -11.70 -19.66 0.70
N LEU A 236 -12.47 -19.24 1.71
CA LEU A 236 -13.94 -19.24 1.67
C LEU A 236 -14.48 -18.17 0.72
N VAL A 237 -14.01 -16.93 0.84
CA VAL A 237 -14.47 -15.80 0.01
C VAL A 237 -14.25 -16.09 -1.47
N ARG A 238 -13.13 -16.68 -1.86
CA ARG A 238 -12.84 -17.07 -3.25
C ARG A 238 -13.76 -18.16 -3.82
N LYS A 239 -14.40 -18.93 -2.97
CA LYS A 239 -15.35 -19.99 -3.38
C LYS A 239 -16.81 -19.49 -3.40
N GLY A 240 -17.05 -18.34 -2.83
CA GLY A 240 -18.39 -17.74 -2.77
C GLY A 240 -18.86 -17.22 -4.12
N THR A 241 -20.13 -16.86 -4.19
CA THR A 241 -20.72 -16.20 -5.36
C THR A 241 -20.23 -14.75 -5.40
N GLU A 242 -19.77 -14.30 -6.56
CA GLU A 242 -19.38 -12.90 -6.73
C GLU A 242 -20.59 -11.97 -6.68
N THR A 243 -20.48 -10.91 -5.91
CA THR A 243 -21.50 -9.86 -5.87
C THR A 243 -21.41 -9.04 -7.16
N SER A 244 -22.53 -8.94 -7.88
CA SER A 244 -22.65 -8.07 -9.04
C SER A 244 -22.75 -6.62 -8.59
N CYS A 245 -21.74 -5.81 -8.91
CA CYS A 245 -21.68 -4.39 -8.54
C CYS A 245 -22.09 -3.53 -9.76
N PRO A 246 -22.88 -2.46 -9.53
CA PRO A 246 -23.16 -1.48 -10.59
C PRO A 246 -21.84 -0.83 -11.05
N GLN A 247 -21.69 -0.71 -12.37
CA GLN A 247 -20.55 -0.02 -12.99
C GLN A 247 -20.68 1.48 -12.92
#